data_c767e9a0aba63ab1dddcbe969ba20678
#
_entry.id   c767e9a0aba63ab1dddcbe969ba20678
#
_cell.length_a   1.000
_cell.length_b   1.000
_cell.length_c   1.000
_cell.angle_alpha   90.00
_cell.angle_beta   90.00
_cell.angle_gamma   90.00
#
_symmetry.space_group_name_H-M   'P 1'
#
loop_
_entity.id
_entity.type
_entity.pdbx_description
1 polymer ?
#
loop_
_entity_poly.entity_id
_entity_poly.type
_entity_poly.pdbx_seq_one_letter_code
_entity_poly.pdbx_strand_id
1 'polypeptide(L)'
;MEPLITICHDEMPMHLALKYGGWSNRFVIDCYVKYCKTLFERYGKRCKYWLTFNEINAVRGFGPCGTKESDGKVRYQADHHMFVASAKAVILGHQMMPGSMFGTMYAMSELYPATCKPEDMFKRLQARRENWYFIDTMARGYYHPYAKSVWKHHGFDSLEITEEDKEILKEGQLDFVSFSYYRSNTVKKDDPWF
;
A
#
# COMPACT_ATOMS: atom_id res chain seq x y z
N MET A 1 19.56 20.87 0.49
CA MET A 1 18.84 19.70 1.10
C MET A 1 17.59 19.46 0.27
N GLU A 2 17.38 18.24 -0.21
CA GLU A 2 16.19 17.87 -0.97
C GLU A 2 15.13 17.31 -0.01
N PRO A 3 13.90 17.84 0.01
CA PRO A 3 12.84 17.31 0.83
C PRO A 3 12.28 16.01 0.21
N LEU A 4 11.89 15.06 1.07
CA LEU A 4 11.09 13.90 0.74
C LEU A 4 9.77 14.03 1.53
N ILE A 5 8.67 14.25 0.85
CA ILE A 5 7.37 14.55 1.49
C ILE A 5 6.45 13.34 1.39
N THR A 6 5.90 12.93 2.53
CA THR A 6 4.83 11.93 2.60
C THR A 6 3.47 12.62 2.48
N ILE A 7 2.66 12.20 1.50
CA ILE A 7 1.35 12.80 1.21
C ILE A 7 0.31 12.37 2.27
N CYS A 8 0.27 11.08 2.60
CA CYS A 8 -0.61 10.54 3.63
C CYS A 8 0.21 9.74 4.66
N HIS A 9 0.17 10.18 5.93
CA HIS A 9 0.91 9.58 7.03
C HIS A 9 -0.05 9.24 8.18
N ASP A 10 -0.90 8.23 7.93
CA ASP A 10 -1.86 7.66 8.89
C ASP A 10 -3.05 8.58 9.27
N GLU A 11 -3.32 9.62 8.49
CA GLU A 11 -4.43 10.53 8.78
C GLU A 11 -5.62 10.30 7.84
N MET A 12 -6.66 9.69 8.35
CA MET A 12 -7.95 9.64 7.68
C MET A 12 -8.83 10.78 8.18
N PRO A 13 -9.28 11.72 7.31
CA PRO A 13 -10.21 12.75 7.73
C PRO A 13 -11.48 12.16 8.35
N MET A 14 -11.82 12.59 9.57
CA MET A 14 -12.93 12.04 10.36
C MET A 14 -14.26 12.02 9.58
N HIS A 15 -14.53 13.05 8.76
CA HIS A 15 -15.72 13.06 7.92
C HIS A 15 -15.75 11.90 6.92
N LEU A 16 -14.61 11.57 6.28
CA LEU A 16 -14.53 10.45 5.34
C LEU A 16 -14.67 9.10 6.06
N ALA A 17 -14.09 8.99 7.26
CA ALA A 17 -14.23 7.79 8.08
C ALA A 17 -15.68 7.55 8.52
N LEU A 18 -16.35 8.57 9.05
CA LEU A 18 -17.70 8.44 9.58
C LEU A 18 -18.77 8.29 8.51
N LYS A 19 -18.67 9.04 7.41
CA LYS A 19 -19.69 9.07 6.36
C LYS A 19 -19.51 7.96 5.33
N TYR A 20 -18.28 7.63 4.99
CA TYR A 20 -17.98 6.73 3.87
C TYR A 20 -17.27 5.44 4.29
N GLY A 21 -16.83 5.31 5.54
CA GLY A 21 -16.06 4.14 5.98
C GLY A 21 -14.59 4.16 5.53
N GLY A 22 -14.05 5.35 5.26
CA GLY A 22 -12.65 5.51 4.89
C GLY A 22 -12.28 4.79 3.59
N TRP A 23 -11.09 4.17 3.57
CA TRP A 23 -10.55 3.48 2.38
C TRP A 23 -11.37 2.27 1.92
N SER A 24 -12.32 1.75 2.73
CA SER A 24 -13.24 0.72 2.26
C SER A 24 -14.18 1.23 1.16
N ASN A 25 -14.34 2.53 1.01
CA ASN A 25 -15.18 3.16 0.00
C ASN A 25 -14.35 3.76 -1.14
N ARG A 26 -14.64 3.33 -2.37
CA ARG A 26 -13.94 3.77 -3.58
C ARG A 26 -13.95 5.30 -3.79
N PHE A 27 -14.97 6.02 -3.32
CA PHE A 27 -15.06 7.47 -3.40
C PHE A 27 -13.86 8.19 -2.74
N VAL A 28 -13.23 7.56 -1.75
CA VAL A 28 -12.07 8.14 -1.07
C VAL A 28 -10.85 8.26 -2.00
N ILE A 29 -10.78 7.45 -3.06
CA ILE A 29 -9.75 7.58 -4.11
C ILE A 29 -9.80 8.98 -4.71
N ASP A 30 -10.98 9.44 -5.12
CA ASP A 30 -11.15 10.76 -5.77
C ASP A 30 -10.86 11.91 -4.78
N CYS A 31 -11.23 11.74 -3.51
CA CYS A 31 -10.87 12.69 -2.45
C CYS A 31 -9.36 12.82 -2.29
N TYR A 32 -8.65 11.69 -2.28
CA TYR A 32 -7.20 11.65 -2.18
C TYR A 32 -6.52 12.28 -3.40
N VAL A 33 -6.96 11.97 -4.61
CA VAL A 33 -6.42 12.56 -5.84
C VAL A 33 -6.62 14.07 -5.87
N LYS A 34 -7.78 14.56 -5.43
CA LYS A 34 -8.04 16.01 -5.28
C LYS A 34 -7.07 16.66 -4.28
N TYR A 35 -6.81 15.99 -3.17
CA TYR A 35 -5.83 16.44 -2.18
C TYR A 35 -4.42 16.49 -2.78
N CYS A 36 -3.98 15.42 -3.45
CA CYS A 36 -2.68 15.38 -4.15
C CYS A 36 -2.55 16.53 -5.15
N LYS A 37 -3.58 16.77 -5.98
CA LYS A 37 -3.57 17.89 -6.94
C LYS A 37 -3.28 19.22 -6.26
N THR A 38 -3.97 19.50 -5.16
CA THR A 38 -3.77 20.74 -4.39
C THR A 38 -2.34 20.86 -3.84
N LEU A 39 -1.76 19.75 -3.34
CA LEU A 39 -0.38 19.73 -2.87
C LEU A 39 0.60 20.00 -4.00
N PHE A 40 0.42 19.36 -5.16
CA PHE A 40 1.29 19.51 -6.32
C PHE A 40 1.24 20.92 -6.89
N GLU A 41 0.06 21.54 -6.96
CA GLU A 41 -0.11 22.93 -7.37
C GLU A 41 0.65 23.91 -6.46
N ARG A 42 0.60 23.67 -5.14
CA ARG A 42 1.19 24.58 -4.15
C ARG A 42 2.67 24.35 -3.90
N TYR A 43 3.12 23.11 -3.90
CA TYR A 43 4.46 22.73 -3.42
C TYR A 43 5.33 22.02 -4.46
N GLY A 44 4.77 21.65 -5.62
CA GLY A 44 5.49 20.87 -6.63
C GLY A 44 6.79 21.47 -7.13
N LYS A 45 6.85 22.80 -7.20
CA LYS A 45 8.10 23.52 -7.58
C LYS A 45 9.22 23.46 -6.53
N ARG A 46 8.90 23.00 -5.30
CA ARG A 46 9.82 22.99 -4.15
C ARG A 46 10.21 21.59 -3.71
N CYS A 47 9.56 20.57 -4.23
CA CYS A 47 9.78 19.20 -3.82
C CYS A 47 9.82 18.29 -5.04
N LYS A 48 10.89 17.51 -5.14
CA LYS A 48 11.10 16.54 -6.20
C LYS A 48 10.64 15.13 -5.82
N TYR A 49 10.75 14.77 -4.54
CA TYR A 49 10.52 13.41 -4.04
C TYR A 49 9.28 13.34 -3.16
N TRP A 50 8.37 12.43 -3.50
CA TRP A 50 7.08 12.27 -2.85
C TRP A 50 6.85 10.81 -2.47
N LEU A 51 6.34 10.58 -1.27
CA LEU A 51 5.80 9.30 -0.86
C LEU A 51 4.28 9.39 -0.85
N THR A 52 3.61 8.48 -1.56
CA THR A 52 2.16 8.46 -1.63
C THR A 52 1.53 8.10 -0.29
N PHE A 53 2.09 7.07 0.37
CA PHE A 53 1.66 6.61 1.69
C PHE A 53 2.86 6.31 2.57
N ASN A 54 2.69 6.54 3.89
CA ASN A 54 3.58 6.00 4.90
C ASN A 54 3.18 4.57 5.23
N GLU A 55 4.15 3.67 5.37
CA GLU A 55 4.02 2.30 5.88
C GLU A 55 2.71 1.61 5.45
N ILE A 56 2.39 1.65 4.16
CA ILE A 56 1.10 1.24 3.60
C ILE A 56 0.66 -0.16 4.05
N ASN A 57 1.61 -1.07 4.28
CA ASN A 57 1.34 -2.41 4.80
C ASN A 57 0.93 -2.42 6.29
N ALA A 58 1.11 -1.31 7.01
CA ALA A 58 0.75 -1.13 8.40
C ALA A 58 -0.50 -0.25 8.61
N VAL A 59 -1.07 0.35 7.57
CA VAL A 59 -2.30 1.15 7.65
C VAL A 59 -3.49 0.26 8.02
N ARG A 60 -3.90 0.32 9.28
CA ARG A 60 -4.94 -0.56 9.84
C ARG A 60 -5.82 0.16 10.84
N GLY A 61 -7.08 -0.31 10.93
CA GLY A 61 -8.03 0.18 11.92
C GLY A 61 -8.66 1.53 11.57
N PHE A 62 -9.50 2.02 12.47
CA PHE A 62 -10.35 3.18 12.22
C PHE A 62 -9.57 4.49 12.02
N GLY A 63 -8.50 4.71 12.78
CA GLY A 63 -7.70 5.94 12.68
C GLY A 63 -7.07 6.10 11.29
N PRO A 64 -6.11 5.23 10.89
CA PRO A 64 -5.41 5.37 9.62
C PRO A 64 -6.26 4.99 8.39
N CYS A 65 -7.07 3.93 8.48
CA CYS A 65 -7.85 3.39 7.36
C CYS A 65 -9.27 3.98 7.26
N GLY A 66 -9.83 4.42 8.37
CA GLY A 66 -11.19 4.97 8.44
C GLY A 66 -12.30 3.91 8.48
N THR A 67 -11.98 2.62 8.48
CA THR A 67 -12.97 1.54 8.58
C THR A 67 -12.97 0.89 9.96
N LYS A 68 -14.18 0.56 10.43
CA LYS A 68 -14.39 -0.22 11.67
C LYS A 68 -14.40 -1.72 11.39
N GLU A 69 -14.54 -2.11 10.13
CA GLU A 69 -14.58 -3.51 9.72
C GLU A 69 -13.22 -4.17 9.92
N SER A 70 -13.25 -5.37 10.47
CA SER A 70 -12.06 -6.21 10.66
C SER A 70 -12.00 -7.39 9.70
N ASP A 71 -13.02 -7.55 8.85
CA ASP A 71 -13.08 -8.60 7.83
C ASP A 71 -11.89 -8.50 6.88
N GLY A 72 -11.26 -9.64 6.61
CA GLY A 72 -10.07 -9.71 5.77
C GLY A 72 -10.32 -9.16 4.36
N LYS A 73 -11.47 -9.49 3.75
CA LYS A 73 -11.82 -8.99 2.42
C LYS A 73 -11.98 -7.48 2.39
N VAL A 74 -12.70 -6.91 3.37
CA VAL A 74 -12.89 -5.44 3.46
C VAL A 74 -11.56 -4.71 3.61
N ARG A 75 -10.67 -5.27 4.43
CA ARG A 75 -9.32 -4.73 4.62
C ARG A 75 -8.51 -4.71 3.32
N TYR A 76 -8.43 -5.85 2.63
CA TYR A 76 -7.68 -5.94 1.37
C TYR A 76 -8.34 -5.17 0.23
N GLN A 77 -9.67 -4.97 0.27
CA GLN A 77 -10.36 -4.06 -0.65
C GLN A 77 -9.97 -2.60 -0.38
N ALA A 78 -9.84 -2.21 0.87
CA ALA A 78 -9.34 -0.89 1.25
C ALA A 78 -7.87 -0.70 0.78
N ASP A 79 -7.02 -1.70 0.96
CA ASP A 79 -5.65 -1.70 0.44
C ASP A 79 -5.64 -1.53 -1.10
N HIS A 80 -6.54 -2.22 -1.82
CA HIS A 80 -6.68 -2.05 -3.27
C HIS A 80 -7.04 -0.61 -3.65
N HIS A 81 -7.98 0.02 -2.94
CA HIS A 81 -8.33 1.42 -3.19
C HIS A 81 -7.15 2.36 -2.93
N MET A 82 -6.33 2.07 -1.92
CA MET A 82 -5.10 2.83 -1.67
C MET A 82 -4.07 2.64 -2.78
N PHE A 83 -3.92 1.43 -3.36
CA PHE A 83 -3.03 1.19 -4.50
C PHE A 83 -3.48 1.98 -5.73
N VAL A 84 -4.78 1.97 -6.04
CA VAL A 84 -5.35 2.75 -7.14
C VAL A 84 -5.17 4.26 -6.90
N ALA A 85 -5.40 4.72 -5.67
CA ALA A 85 -5.21 6.12 -5.29
C ALA A 85 -3.74 6.55 -5.45
N SER A 86 -2.80 5.70 -5.02
CA SER A 86 -1.36 5.92 -5.22
C SER A 86 -1.00 6.02 -6.70
N ALA A 87 -1.46 5.07 -7.51
CA ALA A 87 -1.18 5.06 -8.95
C ALA A 87 -1.74 6.30 -9.65
N LYS A 88 -2.98 6.71 -9.34
CA LYS A 88 -3.55 7.97 -9.85
C LYS A 88 -2.73 9.20 -9.42
N ALA A 89 -2.22 9.22 -8.19
CA ALA A 89 -1.36 10.31 -7.71
C ALA A 89 -0.02 10.36 -8.45
N VAL A 90 0.59 9.21 -8.74
CA VAL A 90 1.83 9.10 -9.53
C VAL A 90 1.61 9.65 -10.94
N ILE A 91 0.56 9.19 -11.64
CA ILE A 91 0.20 9.64 -12.98
C ILE A 91 0.00 11.16 -13.00
N LEU A 92 -0.84 11.67 -12.08
CA LEU A 92 -1.11 13.10 -11.95
C LEU A 92 0.17 13.90 -11.65
N GLY A 93 0.99 13.37 -10.75
CA GLY A 93 2.24 14.01 -10.36
C GLY A 93 3.24 14.14 -11.51
N HIS A 94 3.43 13.08 -12.31
CA HIS A 94 4.27 13.12 -13.50
C HIS A 94 3.76 14.12 -14.54
N GLN A 95 2.43 14.23 -14.70
CA GLN A 95 1.82 15.20 -15.61
C GLN A 95 2.02 16.64 -15.16
N MET A 96 1.85 16.91 -13.86
CA MET A 96 1.92 18.27 -13.30
C MET A 96 3.34 18.74 -13.01
N MET A 97 4.24 17.81 -12.69
CA MET A 97 5.60 18.08 -12.21
C MET A 97 6.61 17.14 -12.91
N PRO A 98 6.88 17.36 -14.22
CA PRO A 98 7.83 16.53 -14.96
C PRO A 98 9.20 16.48 -14.25
N GLY A 99 9.73 15.27 -14.03
CA GLY A 99 10.99 15.03 -13.34
C GLY A 99 10.88 14.85 -11.82
N SER A 100 9.68 14.97 -11.24
CA SER A 100 9.42 14.52 -9.88
C SER A 100 9.35 13.01 -9.80
N MET A 101 9.66 12.45 -8.62
CA MET A 101 9.70 11.02 -8.37
C MET A 101 8.77 10.64 -7.22
N PHE A 102 8.02 9.57 -7.43
CA PHE A 102 7.01 9.09 -6.50
C PHE A 102 7.34 7.69 -6.00
N GLY A 103 7.26 7.52 -4.70
CA GLY A 103 7.45 6.25 -4.02
C GLY A 103 6.38 5.98 -2.98
N THR A 104 6.60 4.93 -2.20
CA THR A 104 5.84 4.62 -0.97
C THR A 104 6.78 4.19 0.12
N MET A 105 6.40 4.42 1.37
CA MET A 105 7.10 3.88 2.54
C MET A 105 6.54 2.52 2.89
N TYR A 106 7.42 1.57 3.17
CA TYR A 106 7.11 0.21 3.57
C TYR A 106 7.64 -0.06 4.98
N ALA A 107 6.78 -0.53 5.89
CA ALA A 107 7.22 -0.98 7.21
C ALA A 107 7.92 -2.33 7.07
N MET A 108 9.24 -2.32 7.06
CA MET A 108 10.06 -3.50 6.84
C MET A 108 10.38 -4.21 8.15
N SER A 109 10.06 -5.49 8.20
CA SER A 109 10.55 -6.43 9.19
C SER A 109 11.16 -7.61 8.44
N GLU A 110 12.49 -7.74 8.44
CA GLU A 110 13.11 -8.87 7.76
C GLU A 110 12.86 -10.16 8.55
N LEU A 111 12.51 -11.20 7.82
CA LEU A 111 12.13 -12.49 8.35
C LEU A 111 13.17 -13.55 7.99
N TYR A 112 13.72 -14.20 9.00
CA TYR A 112 14.65 -15.32 8.85
C TYR A 112 13.98 -16.63 9.26
N PRO A 113 14.27 -17.76 8.61
CA PRO A 113 13.80 -19.05 9.09
C PRO A 113 14.52 -19.39 10.40
N ALA A 114 13.81 -19.98 11.37
CA ALA A 114 14.40 -20.37 12.64
C ALA A 114 15.46 -21.48 12.49
N THR A 115 15.28 -22.33 11.45
CA THR A 115 16.25 -23.38 11.09
C THR A 115 16.34 -23.51 9.56
N CYS A 116 17.31 -24.31 9.07
CA CYS A 116 17.43 -24.67 7.66
C CYS A 116 16.42 -25.77 7.22
N LYS A 117 15.47 -26.18 8.06
CA LYS A 117 14.46 -27.16 7.69
C LYS A 117 13.56 -26.61 6.60
N PRO A 118 13.14 -27.43 5.62
CA PRO A 118 12.26 -27.00 4.53
C PRO A 118 10.96 -26.30 5.01
N GLU A 119 10.39 -26.76 6.11
CA GLU A 119 9.16 -26.23 6.68
C GLU A 119 9.31 -24.79 7.18
N ASP A 120 10.42 -24.48 7.85
CA ASP A 120 10.72 -23.14 8.35
C ASP A 120 11.05 -22.19 7.18
N MET A 121 11.79 -22.68 6.19
CA MET A 121 12.06 -21.94 4.95
C MET A 121 10.79 -21.62 4.19
N PHE A 122 9.85 -22.57 4.10
CA PHE A 122 8.56 -22.37 3.44
C PHE A 122 7.69 -21.37 4.22
N LYS A 123 7.65 -21.47 5.55
CA LYS A 123 6.95 -20.52 6.41
C LYS A 123 7.48 -19.09 6.23
N ARG A 124 8.80 -18.93 6.20
CA ARG A 124 9.44 -17.64 5.92
C ARG A 124 8.99 -17.08 4.57
N LEU A 125 8.96 -17.91 3.53
CA LEU A 125 8.53 -17.49 2.19
C LEU A 125 7.07 -16.99 2.20
N GLN A 126 6.17 -17.70 2.89
CA GLN A 126 4.78 -17.32 3.00
C GLN A 126 4.61 -15.98 3.73
N ALA A 127 5.20 -15.83 4.91
CA ALA A 127 5.14 -14.61 5.70
C ALA A 127 5.75 -13.40 4.96
N ARG A 128 6.83 -13.63 4.20
CA ARG A 128 7.43 -12.60 3.37
C ARG A 128 6.52 -12.16 2.23
N ARG A 129 5.78 -13.06 1.60
CA ARG A 129 4.82 -12.74 0.52
C ARG A 129 3.66 -11.89 1.03
N GLU A 130 3.19 -12.08 2.24
CA GLU A 130 2.17 -11.24 2.85
C GLU A 130 2.64 -9.78 2.96
N ASN A 131 3.85 -9.59 3.44
CA ASN A 131 4.42 -8.25 3.56
C ASN A 131 4.72 -7.63 2.19
N TRP A 132 5.28 -8.39 1.26
CA TRP A 132 5.66 -7.89 -0.06
C TRP A 132 4.49 -7.69 -1.01
N TYR A 133 3.31 -8.23 -0.71
CA TYR A 133 2.08 -8.02 -1.45
C TYR A 133 1.84 -6.55 -1.82
N PHE A 134 2.09 -5.64 -0.88
CA PHE A 134 1.88 -4.20 -1.05
C PHE A 134 2.86 -3.59 -2.05
N ILE A 135 4.14 -3.72 -1.77
CA ILE A 135 5.18 -3.10 -2.60
C ILE A 135 5.29 -3.76 -3.97
N ASP A 136 5.11 -5.09 -4.06
CA ASP A 136 5.09 -5.78 -5.35
C ASP A 136 3.95 -5.27 -6.24
N THR A 137 2.75 -5.07 -5.67
CA THR A 137 1.61 -4.57 -6.44
C THR A 137 1.84 -3.14 -6.92
N MET A 138 2.30 -2.26 -6.06
CA MET A 138 2.50 -0.84 -6.39
C MET A 138 3.70 -0.60 -7.31
N ALA A 139 4.81 -1.29 -7.08
CA ALA A 139 6.03 -1.12 -7.88
C ALA A 139 5.95 -1.79 -9.25
N ARG A 140 5.17 -2.88 -9.39
CA ARG A 140 5.02 -3.62 -10.64
C ARG A 140 3.79 -3.25 -11.43
N GLY A 141 2.81 -2.60 -10.81
CA GLY A 141 1.55 -2.20 -11.43
C GLY A 141 0.57 -3.35 -11.68
N TYR A 142 0.75 -4.48 -11.00
CA TYR A 142 -0.17 -5.62 -11.08
C TYR A 142 -0.03 -6.53 -9.86
N TYR A 143 -1.08 -7.30 -9.60
CA TYR A 143 -1.05 -8.33 -8.56
C TYR A 143 -0.21 -9.53 -8.98
N HIS A 144 0.85 -9.80 -8.25
CA HIS A 144 1.65 -11.01 -8.47
C HIS A 144 0.78 -12.27 -8.25
N PRO A 145 1.00 -13.38 -8.99
CA PRO A 145 0.19 -14.61 -8.86
C PRO A 145 0.02 -15.13 -7.43
N TYR A 146 0.99 -14.89 -6.54
CA TYR A 146 0.85 -15.30 -5.14
C TYR A 146 -0.19 -14.49 -4.34
N ALA A 147 -0.67 -13.35 -4.85
CA ALA A 147 -1.72 -12.56 -4.20
C ALA A 147 -2.98 -13.39 -3.92
N LYS A 148 -3.35 -14.27 -4.85
CA LYS A 148 -4.47 -15.21 -4.66
C LYS A 148 -4.27 -16.12 -3.45
N SER A 149 -3.03 -16.55 -3.17
CA SER A 149 -2.72 -17.36 -2.00
C SER A 149 -2.85 -16.57 -0.70
N VAL A 150 -2.46 -15.28 -0.74
CA VAL A 150 -2.65 -14.35 0.40
C VAL A 150 -4.15 -14.17 0.66
N TRP A 151 -4.94 -13.84 -0.35
CA TRP A 151 -6.39 -13.65 -0.22
C TRP A 151 -7.08 -14.89 0.35
N LYS A 152 -6.76 -16.06 -0.21
CA LYS A 152 -7.34 -17.34 0.24
C LYS A 152 -6.99 -17.64 1.69
N HIS A 153 -5.77 -17.30 2.12
CA HIS A 153 -5.37 -17.43 3.52
C HIS A 153 -6.23 -16.56 4.45
N HIS A 154 -6.63 -15.36 3.99
CA HIS A 154 -7.52 -14.45 4.73
C HIS A 154 -9.02 -14.72 4.50
N GLY A 155 -9.38 -15.88 3.91
CA GLY A 155 -10.76 -16.37 3.83
C GLY A 155 -11.57 -15.83 2.66
N PHE A 156 -10.95 -15.27 1.62
CA PHE A 156 -11.64 -14.82 0.41
C PHE A 156 -10.85 -15.15 -0.86
N ASP A 157 -11.53 -15.18 -2.02
CA ASP A 157 -10.93 -15.62 -3.28
C ASP A 157 -10.58 -14.47 -4.23
N SER A 158 -11.26 -13.33 -4.11
CA SER A 158 -11.10 -12.19 -5.02
C SER A 158 -11.51 -10.87 -4.40
N LEU A 159 -10.95 -9.79 -4.95
CA LEU A 159 -11.33 -8.40 -4.70
C LEU A 159 -12.14 -7.86 -5.88
N GLU A 160 -12.82 -6.74 -5.66
CA GLU A 160 -13.45 -5.96 -6.73
C GLU A 160 -12.38 -5.11 -7.40
N ILE A 161 -11.87 -5.60 -8.53
CA ILE A 161 -10.82 -4.98 -9.33
C ILE A 161 -11.38 -4.79 -10.74
N THR A 162 -11.55 -3.54 -11.16
CA THR A 162 -12.04 -3.23 -12.51
C THR A 162 -10.90 -3.31 -13.54
N GLU A 163 -11.23 -3.41 -14.83
CA GLU A 163 -10.21 -3.34 -15.88
C GLU A 163 -9.52 -1.96 -15.89
N GLU A 164 -10.28 -0.89 -15.60
CA GLU A 164 -9.71 0.45 -15.43
C GLU A 164 -8.66 0.49 -14.30
N ASP A 165 -8.91 -0.18 -13.17
CA ASP A 165 -7.94 -0.25 -12.07
C ASP A 165 -6.62 -0.90 -12.51
N LYS A 166 -6.71 -1.96 -13.32
CA LYS A 166 -5.51 -2.65 -13.83
C LYS A 166 -4.66 -1.74 -14.72
N GLU A 167 -5.31 -0.97 -15.61
CA GLU A 167 -4.59 -0.01 -16.46
C GLU A 167 -3.99 1.13 -15.63
N ILE A 168 -4.74 1.66 -14.65
CA ILE A 168 -4.23 2.69 -13.73
C ILE A 168 -3.02 2.19 -12.93
N LEU A 169 -3.09 0.99 -12.37
CA LEU A 169 -1.97 0.41 -11.63
C LEU A 169 -0.74 0.24 -12.51
N LYS A 170 -0.93 -0.22 -13.75
CA LYS A 170 0.13 -0.43 -14.73
C LYS A 170 0.79 0.88 -15.17
N GLU A 171 0.02 1.95 -15.35
CA GLU A 171 0.54 3.27 -15.74
C GLU A 171 1.19 4.00 -14.55
N GLY A 172 0.58 3.89 -13.36
CA GLY A 172 1.01 4.62 -12.15
C GLY A 172 1.96 3.84 -11.25
N GLN A 173 2.93 3.11 -11.81
CA GLN A 173 3.97 2.43 -11.06
C GLN A 173 4.83 3.41 -10.28
N LEU A 174 5.35 2.97 -9.13
CA LEU A 174 6.27 3.75 -8.32
C LEU A 174 7.65 3.89 -9.00
N ASP A 175 8.24 5.07 -8.91
CA ASP A 175 9.62 5.32 -9.37
C ASP A 175 10.65 4.72 -8.41
N PHE A 176 10.33 4.62 -7.12
CA PHE A 176 11.19 4.04 -6.09
C PHE A 176 10.37 3.47 -4.93
N VAL A 177 11.02 2.60 -4.16
CA VAL A 177 10.49 2.07 -2.90
C VAL A 177 11.40 2.51 -1.77
N SER A 178 10.82 3.01 -0.68
CA SER A 178 11.52 3.30 0.55
C SER A 178 10.98 2.42 1.69
N PHE A 179 11.73 2.29 2.76
CA PHE A 179 11.31 1.45 3.88
C PHE A 179 11.78 2.01 5.22
N SER A 180 10.94 1.79 6.23
CA SER A 180 11.31 1.94 7.63
C SER A 180 11.76 0.58 8.14
N TYR A 181 13.00 0.47 8.60
CA TYR A 181 13.52 -0.76 9.17
C TYR A 181 13.56 -0.67 10.69
N TYR A 182 12.73 -1.47 11.35
CA TYR A 182 12.65 -1.46 12.82
C TYR A 182 13.32 -2.64 13.47
N ARG A 183 13.15 -3.84 12.87
CA ARG A 183 13.60 -5.08 13.49
C ARG A 183 13.69 -6.22 12.49
N SER A 184 14.45 -7.24 12.86
CA SER A 184 14.40 -8.56 12.25
C SER A 184 13.65 -9.53 13.17
N ASN A 185 12.97 -10.51 12.57
CA ASN A 185 12.31 -11.59 13.31
C ASN A 185 12.72 -12.95 12.72
N THR A 186 12.58 -14.01 13.51
CA THR A 186 12.66 -15.39 13.04
C THR A 186 11.28 -16.00 13.02
N VAL A 187 11.05 -16.92 12.07
CA VAL A 187 9.79 -17.65 11.92
C VAL A 187 10.06 -19.14 11.81
N LYS A 188 9.19 -19.94 12.39
CA LYS A 188 9.18 -21.40 12.29
C LYS A 188 7.82 -21.90 11.85
N LYS A 189 7.74 -23.16 11.43
CA LYS A 189 6.53 -23.80 10.86
C LYS A 189 5.25 -23.51 11.66
N ASP A 190 5.32 -23.62 12.98
CA ASP A 190 4.15 -23.55 13.85
C ASP A 190 3.80 -22.12 14.33
N ASP A 191 4.55 -21.12 13.89
CA ASP A 191 4.22 -19.74 14.24
C ASP A 191 2.92 -19.32 13.56
N PRO A 192 2.09 -18.49 14.24
CA PRO A 192 0.91 -17.91 13.59
C PRO A 192 1.30 -17.09 12.36
N TRP A 193 0.35 -16.87 11.50
CA TRP A 193 0.52 -15.92 10.39
C TRP A 193 0.62 -14.49 10.96
N PHE A 194 1.38 -13.65 10.28
CA PHE A 194 1.63 -12.25 10.69
C PHE A 194 0.52 -11.33 10.22
#